data_1f0dd92a84684a51d5a1f8504ca624f1
#
_entry.id   1f0dd92a84684a51d5a1f8504ca624f1
#
_cell.length_a   1.000
_cell.length_b   1.000
_cell.length_c   1.000
_cell.angle_alpha   90.00
_cell.angle_beta   90.00
_cell.angle_gamma   90.00
#
_symmetry.space_group_name_H-M   'P 1'
#
loop_
_entity.id
_entity.type
_entity.pdbx_description
1 polymer ?
#
loop_
_entity_poly.entity_id
_entity_poly.type
_entity_poly.pdbx_seq_one_letter_code
_entity_poly.pdbx_strand_id
1 'polypeptide(L)'
;MFELTKVTDKCYYINSPAKIGIYKQSENEVYLIDSGNDKDAGRKVRKILDENGWKLKGILNTHSNADHIGGNQYLQQQTDCRIFADGIEKGFTEYPVLEPSFLYGGYPPKDLRHKFLLAKPSKVTFFCDESFPKEIEVIPLKGHFFDMAGFRTPDNVVFLADCLSSKATLEKYQISFIYDVAEYLKTLDMVKTLEADMFIPSHADATADIKELAELNQQKVYEIADKITDLLKTPMNSEELLKCIFDVYNLKMNFEQYVLVGSTVRSYLSWLKDNGRVDVAFADNQLLWSKI
;
A
#
# COMPACT_ATOMS: atom_id res chain seq x y z
N MET A 1 -18.66 -2.96 0.88
CA MET A 1 -19.80 -2.05 1.12
C MET A 1 -19.18 -0.67 1.26
N PHE A 2 -19.78 0.36 0.66
CA PHE A 2 -19.28 1.75 0.80
C PHE A 2 -20.15 2.44 1.84
N GLU A 3 -19.67 2.46 3.07
CA GLU A 3 -20.39 3.02 4.22
C GLU A 3 -19.52 4.10 4.86
N LEU A 4 -20.13 5.27 5.11
CA LEU A 4 -19.46 6.38 5.78
C LEU A 4 -19.47 6.16 7.29
N THR A 5 -18.30 6.13 7.89
CA THR A 5 -18.11 5.99 9.34
C THR A 5 -17.51 7.27 9.89
N LYS A 6 -18.16 7.86 10.89
CA LYS A 6 -17.65 9.03 11.62
C LYS A 6 -16.63 8.57 12.67
N VAL A 7 -15.48 9.24 12.72
CA VAL A 7 -14.43 9.03 13.73
C VAL A 7 -14.45 10.17 14.75
N THR A 8 -14.40 11.40 14.23
CA THR A 8 -14.49 12.65 15.01
C THR A 8 -15.44 13.63 14.30
N ASP A 9 -15.51 14.87 14.75
CA ASP A 9 -16.30 15.91 14.05
C ASP A 9 -15.65 16.33 12.71
N LYS A 10 -14.33 16.10 12.56
CA LYS A 10 -13.56 16.45 11.36
C LYS A 10 -13.10 15.25 10.55
N CYS A 11 -13.04 14.05 11.13
CA CYS A 11 -12.52 12.87 10.46
C CYS A 11 -13.57 11.79 10.29
N TYR A 12 -13.58 11.22 9.09
CA TYR A 12 -14.45 10.11 8.69
C TYR A 12 -13.62 9.14 7.83
N TYR A 13 -14.12 7.94 7.64
CA TYR A 13 -13.65 7.08 6.57
C TYR A 13 -14.83 6.37 5.88
N ILE A 14 -14.64 6.06 4.61
CA ILE A 14 -15.55 5.20 3.85
C ILE A 14 -15.00 3.77 3.96
N ASN A 15 -15.81 2.87 4.51
CA ASN A 15 -15.48 1.45 4.58
C ASN A 15 -15.60 0.82 3.19
N SER A 16 -14.47 0.56 2.57
CA SER A 16 -14.29 -0.02 1.23
C SER A 16 -13.15 -1.06 1.28
N PRO A 17 -12.85 -1.83 0.22
CA PRO A 17 -11.77 -2.81 0.26
C PRO A 17 -10.43 -2.24 0.72
N ALA A 18 -10.02 -1.07 0.23
CA ALA A 18 -9.05 -0.18 0.87
C ALA A 18 -9.85 1.01 1.43
N LYS A 19 -9.71 1.33 2.72
CA LYS A 19 -10.46 2.44 3.34
C LYS A 19 -10.06 3.77 2.71
N ILE A 20 -11.05 4.63 2.50
CA ILE A 20 -10.86 5.98 1.99
C ILE A 20 -11.12 6.95 3.14
N GLY A 21 -10.09 7.70 3.56
CA GLY A 21 -10.24 8.70 4.60
C GLY A 21 -10.91 9.97 4.10
N ILE A 22 -11.55 10.71 5.02
CA ILE A 22 -12.11 12.04 4.76
C ILE A 22 -11.71 12.94 5.93
N TYR A 23 -11.06 14.05 5.61
CA TYR A 23 -10.77 15.13 6.54
C TYR A 23 -11.58 16.37 6.17
N LYS A 24 -12.38 16.88 7.11
CA LYS A 24 -13.14 18.12 6.97
C LYS A 24 -12.26 19.30 7.39
N GLN A 25 -11.83 20.10 6.44
CA GLN A 25 -11.10 21.34 6.69
C GLN A 25 -12.02 22.43 7.23
N SER A 26 -13.23 22.51 6.68
CA SER A 26 -14.28 23.46 7.11
C SER A 26 -15.64 22.77 7.13
N GLU A 27 -16.73 23.51 7.36
CA GLU A 27 -18.08 22.96 7.38
C GLU A 27 -18.43 22.20 6.09
N ASN A 28 -18.02 22.74 4.94
CA ASN A 28 -18.39 22.24 3.62
C ASN A 28 -17.21 21.78 2.75
N GLU A 29 -15.94 21.94 3.20
CA GLU A 29 -14.78 21.60 2.40
C GLU A 29 -14.03 20.41 3.00
N VAL A 30 -13.72 19.44 2.15
CA VAL A 30 -13.07 18.19 2.57
C VAL A 30 -11.88 17.85 1.69
N TYR A 31 -10.93 17.12 2.29
CA TYR A 31 -9.90 16.35 1.61
C TYR A 31 -10.18 14.87 1.76
N LEU A 32 -9.89 14.10 0.72
CA LEU A 32 -9.84 12.64 0.80
C LEU A 32 -8.41 12.20 1.13
N ILE A 33 -8.30 11.07 1.82
CA ILE A 33 -7.08 10.26 1.89
C ILE A 33 -7.37 9.02 1.05
N ASP A 34 -6.71 8.94 -0.11
CA ASP A 34 -6.95 7.98 -1.19
C ASP A 34 -8.34 8.10 -1.87
N SER A 35 -8.59 7.28 -2.90
CA SER A 35 -9.80 7.40 -3.73
C SER A 35 -10.46 6.07 -4.10
N GLY A 36 -9.89 4.96 -3.64
CA GLY A 36 -10.36 3.60 -3.92
C GLY A 36 -9.90 3.05 -5.27
N ASN A 37 -10.34 1.86 -5.60
CA ASN A 37 -9.72 0.98 -6.59
C ASN A 37 -10.13 1.22 -8.04
N ASP A 38 -11.13 2.04 -8.33
CA ASP A 38 -11.57 2.31 -9.70
C ASP A 38 -12.52 3.51 -9.82
N LYS A 39 -12.94 3.78 -11.05
CA LYS A 39 -13.94 4.81 -11.35
C LYS A 39 -15.25 4.62 -10.59
N ASP A 40 -15.68 3.39 -10.33
CA ASP A 40 -16.94 3.12 -9.64
C ASP A 40 -16.81 3.40 -8.14
N ALA A 41 -15.63 3.17 -7.55
CA ALA A 41 -15.30 3.66 -6.22
C ALA A 41 -15.38 5.20 -6.17
N GLY A 42 -14.74 5.89 -7.12
CA GLY A 42 -14.82 7.34 -7.25
C GLY A 42 -16.25 7.87 -7.37
N ARG A 43 -17.12 7.19 -8.11
CA ARG A 43 -18.57 7.56 -8.20
C ARG A 43 -19.28 7.44 -6.87
N LYS A 44 -19.02 6.37 -6.11
CA LYS A 44 -19.63 6.16 -4.78
C LYS A 44 -19.13 7.19 -3.78
N VAL A 45 -17.83 7.50 -3.81
CA VAL A 45 -17.25 8.60 -3.02
C VAL A 45 -17.94 9.91 -3.36
N ARG A 46 -18.04 10.27 -4.65
CA ARG A 46 -18.71 11.49 -5.09
C ARG A 46 -20.15 11.58 -4.56
N LYS A 47 -20.91 10.49 -4.66
CA LYS A 47 -22.27 10.44 -4.15
C LYS A 47 -22.32 10.73 -2.64
N ILE A 48 -21.44 10.12 -1.84
CA ILE A 48 -21.36 10.37 -0.39
C ILE A 48 -21.05 11.85 -0.11
N LEU A 49 -20.10 12.45 -0.85
CA LEU A 49 -19.79 13.86 -0.70
C LEU A 49 -20.98 14.76 -1.00
N ASP A 50 -21.68 14.51 -2.10
CA ASP A 50 -22.87 15.29 -2.52
C ASP A 50 -24.02 15.14 -1.52
N GLU A 51 -24.29 13.95 -0.98
CA GLU A 51 -25.31 13.69 0.03
C GLU A 51 -25.05 14.42 1.37
N ASN A 52 -23.77 14.69 1.68
CA ASN A 52 -23.37 15.44 2.88
C ASN A 52 -23.14 16.93 2.62
N GLY A 53 -23.31 17.41 1.40
CA GLY A 53 -23.07 18.81 1.03
C GLY A 53 -21.57 19.18 1.07
N TRP A 54 -20.67 18.22 0.89
CA TRP A 54 -19.22 18.41 0.99
C TRP A 54 -18.60 18.66 -0.38
N LYS A 55 -17.78 19.73 -0.46
CA LYS A 55 -16.99 20.09 -1.62
C LYS A 55 -15.58 19.49 -1.51
N LEU A 56 -15.20 18.67 -2.47
CA LEU A 56 -13.88 18.09 -2.54
C LEU A 56 -12.83 19.15 -2.96
N LYS A 57 -11.86 19.40 -2.09
CA LYS A 57 -10.73 20.32 -2.34
C LYS A 57 -9.52 19.60 -2.92
N GLY A 58 -9.24 18.42 -2.40
CA GLY A 58 -8.10 17.62 -2.85
C GLY A 58 -8.14 16.19 -2.36
N ILE A 59 -7.27 15.38 -2.94
CA ILE A 59 -7.01 13.98 -2.58
C ILE A 59 -5.55 13.90 -2.15
N LEU A 60 -5.31 13.40 -0.94
CA LEU A 60 -4.00 13.10 -0.41
C LEU A 60 -3.74 11.63 -0.65
N ASN A 61 -2.92 11.27 -1.64
CA ASN A 61 -2.61 9.89 -1.88
C ASN A 61 -1.51 9.42 -0.92
N THR A 62 -1.78 8.28 -0.29
CA THR A 62 -0.81 7.61 0.57
C THR A 62 0.30 6.98 -0.25
N HIS A 63 -0.05 6.30 -1.30
CA HIS A 63 0.83 5.70 -2.30
C HIS A 63 0.06 5.46 -3.62
N SER A 64 0.73 4.91 -4.62
CA SER A 64 0.22 4.86 -5.99
C SER A 64 -0.30 3.50 -6.44
N ASN A 65 -0.48 2.53 -5.55
CA ASN A 65 -1.12 1.28 -5.93
C ASN A 65 -2.56 1.51 -6.41
N ALA A 66 -2.99 0.72 -7.39
CA ALA A 66 -4.22 0.98 -8.14
C ALA A 66 -5.49 1.03 -7.28
N ASP A 67 -5.54 0.32 -6.15
CA ASP A 67 -6.66 0.31 -5.22
C ASP A 67 -6.74 1.56 -4.33
N HIS A 68 -5.72 2.41 -4.34
CA HIS A 68 -5.66 3.70 -3.64
C HIS A 68 -5.92 4.89 -4.58
N ILE A 69 -5.45 4.80 -5.83
CA ILE A 69 -5.54 5.91 -6.79
C ILE A 69 -6.58 5.72 -7.90
N GLY A 70 -7.29 4.58 -7.91
CA GLY A 70 -8.18 4.20 -9.01
C GLY A 70 -9.35 5.16 -9.26
N GLY A 71 -9.82 5.85 -8.21
CA GLY A 71 -10.87 6.88 -8.30
C GLY A 71 -10.37 8.28 -8.67
N ASN A 72 -9.06 8.52 -8.61
CA ASN A 72 -8.42 9.84 -8.78
C ASN A 72 -8.86 10.56 -10.04
N GLN A 73 -8.67 9.96 -11.21
CA GLN A 73 -8.99 10.59 -12.48
C GLN A 73 -10.45 11.02 -12.55
N TYR A 74 -11.37 10.14 -12.13
CA TYR A 74 -12.79 10.46 -12.16
C TYR A 74 -13.11 11.64 -11.24
N LEU A 75 -12.65 11.61 -10.00
CA LEU A 75 -12.90 12.68 -9.03
C LEU A 75 -12.28 14.00 -9.49
N GLN A 76 -11.05 14.00 -9.98
CA GLN A 76 -10.38 15.18 -10.52
C GLN A 76 -11.16 15.80 -11.68
N GLN A 77 -11.65 14.99 -12.62
CA GLN A 77 -12.45 15.47 -13.77
C GLN A 77 -13.81 16.02 -13.36
N GLN A 78 -14.41 15.50 -12.27
CA GLN A 78 -15.74 15.92 -11.82
C GLN A 78 -15.74 17.12 -10.88
N THR A 79 -14.65 17.39 -10.20
CA THR A 79 -14.59 18.39 -9.13
C THR A 79 -13.49 19.43 -9.30
N ASP A 80 -12.59 19.22 -10.27
CA ASP A 80 -11.37 20.01 -10.46
C ASP A 80 -10.48 20.03 -9.20
N CYS A 81 -10.58 18.98 -8.35
CA CYS A 81 -9.78 18.87 -7.14
C CYS A 81 -8.30 18.60 -7.47
N ARG A 82 -7.41 19.05 -6.59
CA ARG A 82 -6.00 18.70 -6.67
C ARG A 82 -5.77 17.28 -6.10
N ILE A 83 -4.77 16.61 -6.65
CA ILE A 83 -4.28 15.33 -6.14
C ILE A 83 -2.86 15.56 -5.66
N PHE A 84 -2.56 15.11 -4.45
CA PHE A 84 -1.26 15.28 -3.83
C PHE A 84 -0.59 13.93 -3.64
N ALA A 85 0.66 13.80 -4.07
CA ALA A 85 1.56 12.71 -3.77
C ALA A 85 2.99 13.20 -3.90
N ASP A 86 3.93 12.51 -3.25
CA ASP A 86 5.33 12.93 -3.24
C ASP A 86 6.25 11.88 -3.86
N GLY A 87 7.50 12.26 -4.09
CA GLY A 87 8.54 11.37 -4.56
C GLY A 87 8.17 10.59 -5.82
N ILE A 88 8.47 9.30 -5.79
CA ILE A 88 8.22 8.36 -6.90
C ILE A 88 6.72 8.09 -7.09
N GLU A 89 5.91 8.18 -6.03
CA GLU A 89 4.46 7.97 -6.09
C GLU A 89 3.76 8.90 -7.09
N LYS A 90 4.25 10.15 -7.24
CA LYS A 90 3.79 11.05 -8.28
C LYS A 90 4.00 10.46 -9.68
N GLY A 91 5.18 9.90 -9.93
CA GLY A 91 5.51 9.28 -11.23
C GLY A 91 4.59 8.10 -11.55
N PHE A 92 4.36 7.21 -10.60
CA PHE A 92 3.44 6.07 -10.77
C PHE A 92 2.00 6.53 -10.96
N THR A 93 1.55 7.56 -10.25
CA THR A 93 0.18 8.10 -10.37
C THR A 93 -0.05 8.79 -11.72
N GLU A 94 0.94 9.51 -12.26
CA GLU A 94 0.86 10.16 -13.57
C GLU A 94 1.09 9.17 -14.73
N TYR A 95 1.86 8.09 -14.49
CA TYR A 95 2.17 7.04 -15.48
C TYR A 95 1.88 5.65 -14.90
N PRO A 96 0.60 5.28 -14.67
CA PRO A 96 0.25 4.07 -13.93
C PRO A 96 0.72 2.75 -14.54
N VAL A 97 1.14 2.76 -15.82
CA VAL A 97 1.76 1.58 -16.45
C VAL A 97 3.06 1.15 -15.75
N LEU A 98 3.67 2.04 -14.96
CA LEU A 98 4.88 1.74 -14.19
C LEU A 98 4.63 0.64 -13.15
N GLU A 99 3.47 0.61 -12.49
CA GLU A 99 3.16 -0.42 -11.48
C GLU A 99 3.19 -1.84 -12.05
N PRO A 100 2.37 -2.22 -13.05
CA PRO A 100 2.45 -3.56 -13.61
C PRO A 100 3.77 -3.83 -14.35
N SER A 101 4.45 -2.80 -14.87
CA SER A 101 5.79 -2.97 -15.47
C SER A 101 6.85 -3.30 -14.43
N PHE A 102 6.82 -2.62 -13.30
CA PHE A 102 7.70 -2.88 -12.14
C PHE A 102 7.48 -4.29 -11.59
N LEU A 103 6.23 -4.66 -11.34
CA LEU A 103 5.88 -5.97 -10.79
C LEU A 103 6.28 -7.12 -11.73
N TYR A 104 6.11 -6.94 -13.04
CA TYR A 104 6.42 -7.95 -14.05
C TYR A 104 7.91 -7.98 -14.43
N GLY A 105 8.61 -6.87 -14.28
CA GLY A 105 10.02 -6.73 -14.69
C GLY A 105 10.22 -6.51 -16.19
N GLY A 106 9.23 -5.93 -16.87
CA GLY A 106 9.22 -5.62 -18.30
C GLY A 106 7.87 -5.05 -18.73
N TYR A 107 7.62 -4.89 -20.05
CA TYR A 107 6.29 -4.46 -20.50
C TYR A 107 5.25 -5.53 -20.21
N PRO A 108 4.21 -5.25 -19.37
CA PRO A 108 3.30 -6.27 -18.90
C PRO A 108 2.33 -6.74 -20.00
N PRO A 109 1.97 -8.02 -20.04
CA PRO A 109 0.96 -8.53 -20.95
C PRO A 109 -0.43 -7.97 -20.60
N LYS A 110 -1.40 -8.14 -21.52
CA LYS A 110 -2.76 -7.60 -21.37
C LYS A 110 -3.43 -8.05 -20.05
N ASP A 111 -3.15 -9.27 -19.64
CA ASP A 111 -3.72 -9.88 -18.42
C ASP A 111 -3.29 -9.19 -17.12
N LEU A 112 -2.18 -8.46 -17.12
CA LEU A 112 -1.70 -7.64 -16.00
C LEU A 112 -2.04 -6.14 -16.15
N ARG A 113 -2.67 -5.74 -17.27
CA ARG A 113 -3.05 -4.35 -17.54
C ARG A 113 -4.54 -4.11 -17.28
N HIS A 114 -4.99 -4.47 -16.10
CA HIS A 114 -6.38 -4.31 -15.67
C HIS A 114 -6.46 -3.43 -14.40
N LYS A 115 -7.68 -3.05 -14.02
CA LYS A 115 -7.96 -2.04 -12.98
C LYS A 115 -7.37 -2.31 -11.59
N PHE A 116 -6.96 -3.53 -11.28
CA PHE A 116 -6.35 -3.87 -9.99
C PHE A 116 -4.83 -3.63 -9.96
N LEU A 117 -4.19 -3.48 -11.13
CA LEU A 117 -2.76 -3.20 -11.27
C LEU A 117 -2.47 -1.98 -12.17
N LEU A 118 -3.50 -1.41 -12.80
CA LEU A 118 -3.36 -0.30 -13.73
C LEU A 118 -4.51 0.69 -13.54
N ALA A 119 -4.27 1.68 -12.70
CA ALA A 119 -5.17 2.82 -12.54
C ALA A 119 -5.23 3.70 -13.81
N LYS A 120 -6.07 4.71 -13.81
CA LYS A 120 -6.08 5.74 -14.86
C LYS A 120 -5.18 6.91 -14.43
N PRO A 121 -4.39 7.49 -15.38
CA PRO A 121 -3.49 8.58 -15.05
C PRO A 121 -4.26 9.80 -14.53
N SER A 122 -3.67 10.47 -13.54
CA SER A 122 -4.18 11.72 -13.00
C SER A 122 -3.03 12.70 -12.76
N LYS A 123 -3.32 14.00 -12.80
CA LYS A 123 -2.31 15.04 -12.61
C LYS A 123 -2.07 15.25 -11.11
N VAL A 124 -0.82 15.21 -10.70
CA VAL A 124 -0.40 15.25 -9.30
C VAL A 124 0.41 16.49 -8.95
N THR A 125 0.17 17.01 -7.77
CA THR A 125 0.90 18.12 -7.13
C THR A 125 1.72 17.56 -5.96
N PHE A 126 2.90 18.09 -5.68
CA PHE A 126 3.73 17.67 -4.54
C PHE A 126 3.17 18.16 -3.21
N PHE A 127 3.48 17.50 -2.09
CA PHE A 127 3.09 17.93 -0.74
C PHE A 127 3.68 19.29 -0.35
N CYS A 128 4.82 19.69 -0.91
CA CYS A 128 5.43 20.99 -0.66
C CYS A 128 4.73 22.17 -1.37
N ASP A 129 3.73 21.93 -2.21
CA ASP A 129 2.94 22.99 -2.84
C ASP A 129 2.14 23.76 -1.81
N GLU A 130 2.03 25.08 -1.99
CA GLU A 130 1.32 25.99 -1.07
C GLU A 130 -0.17 25.65 -0.87
N SER A 131 -0.77 24.91 -1.79
CA SER A 131 -2.16 24.45 -1.73
C SER A 131 -2.38 23.16 -0.93
N PHE A 132 -1.30 22.50 -0.48
CA PHE A 132 -1.42 21.37 0.45
C PHE A 132 -1.98 21.85 1.80
N PRO A 133 -2.89 21.11 2.44
CA PRO A 133 -3.45 21.52 3.73
C PRO A 133 -2.38 21.49 4.83
N LYS A 134 -1.90 22.68 5.23
CA LYS A 134 -0.76 22.86 6.15
C LYS A 134 -0.97 22.27 7.53
N GLU A 135 -2.21 22.06 7.92
CA GLU A 135 -2.60 21.47 9.19
C GLU A 135 -2.50 19.96 9.23
N ILE A 136 -2.29 19.31 8.06
CA ILE A 136 -2.07 17.86 7.96
C ILE A 136 -0.57 17.58 8.08
N GLU A 137 -0.22 16.72 9.04
CA GLU A 137 1.14 16.17 9.16
C GLU A 137 1.30 14.98 8.23
N VAL A 138 2.39 14.97 7.45
CA VAL A 138 2.78 13.84 6.59
C VAL A 138 3.73 12.94 7.37
N ILE A 139 3.39 11.66 7.50
CA ILE A 139 4.18 10.65 8.19
C ILE A 139 4.79 9.71 7.15
N PRO A 140 6.12 9.63 6.98
CA PRO A 140 6.74 8.66 6.09
C PRO A 140 6.45 7.22 6.55
N LEU A 141 5.90 6.38 5.66
CA LEU A 141 5.56 4.97 5.93
C LEU A 141 6.17 4.05 4.85
N LYS A 142 7.46 4.22 4.60
CA LYS A 142 8.18 3.49 3.53
C LYS A 142 8.20 1.99 3.75
N GLY A 143 8.38 1.25 2.67
CA GLY A 143 8.64 -0.19 2.67
C GLY A 143 7.54 -1.03 2.04
N HIS A 144 6.26 -0.76 2.28
CA HIS A 144 5.19 -1.37 1.49
C HIS A 144 5.32 -0.95 0.03
N PHE A 145 5.38 0.37 -0.22
CA PHE A 145 5.71 0.93 -1.51
C PHE A 145 6.81 1.99 -1.35
N PHE A 146 7.25 2.66 -2.44
CA PHE A 146 8.48 3.48 -2.48
C PHE A 146 8.49 4.63 -1.45
N ASP A 147 7.65 5.65 -1.66
CA ASP A 147 7.56 6.82 -0.81
C ASP A 147 6.18 6.93 -0.13
N MET A 148 5.60 5.78 0.22
CA MET A 148 4.31 5.73 0.90
C MET A 148 4.28 6.63 2.13
N ALA A 149 3.17 7.36 2.31
CA ALA A 149 2.95 8.28 3.41
C ALA A 149 1.64 7.97 4.14
N GLY A 150 1.62 8.23 5.43
CA GLY A 150 0.41 8.38 6.23
C GLY A 150 0.11 9.84 6.50
N PHE A 151 -1.06 10.12 7.05
CA PHE A 151 -1.50 11.47 7.34
C PHE A 151 -2.09 11.57 8.74
N ARG A 152 -1.59 12.53 9.54
CA ARG A 152 -2.18 12.88 10.82
C ARG A 152 -3.00 14.14 10.69
N THR A 153 -4.22 14.09 11.16
CA THR A 153 -5.14 15.23 11.18
C THR A 153 -5.01 16.04 12.49
N PRO A 154 -5.47 17.29 12.54
CA PRO A 154 -5.38 18.14 13.74
C PRO A 154 -6.12 17.58 14.96
N ASP A 155 -7.11 16.73 14.75
CA ASP A 155 -7.84 16.02 15.80
C ASP A 155 -7.25 14.63 16.12
N ASN A 156 -5.94 14.50 15.88
CA ASN A 156 -5.10 13.37 16.26
C ASN A 156 -5.59 12.00 15.74
N VAL A 157 -6.19 11.98 14.54
CA VAL A 157 -6.50 10.75 13.79
C VAL A 157 -5.38 10.50 12.79
N VAL A 158 -4.84 9.28 12.77
CA VAL A 158 -3.74 8.89 11.88
C VAL A 158 -4.19 7.86 10.86
N PHE A 159 -4.11 8.21 9.59
CA PHE A 159 -4.33 7.30 8.47
C PHE A 159 -3.00 6.63 8.11
N LEU A 160 -2.95 5.31 8.20
CA LEU A 160 -1.71 4.51 8.13
C LEU A 160 -1.48 3.81 6.80
N ALA A 161 -2.35 4.04 5.79
CA ALA A 161 -2.22 3.37 4.50
C ALA A 161 -2.09 1.83 4.64
N ASP A 162 -1.21 1.23 3.85
CA ASP A 162 -0.97 -0.20 3.76
C ASP A 162 0.25 -0.68 4.56
N CYS A 163 0.68 0.14 5.54
CA CYS A 163 1.77 -0.30 6.41
C CYS A 163 1.38 -1.48 7.32
N LEU A 164 0.06 -1.79 7.44
CA LEU A 164 -0.46 -2.86 8.29
C LEU A 164 -1.58 -3.62 7.60
N SER A 165 -1.49 -4.94 7.67
CA SER A 165 -2.55 -5.88 7.31
C SER A 165 -3.24 -6.44 8.54
N SER A 166 -4.56 -6.66 8.47
CA SER A 166 -5.30 -7.33 9.54
C SER A 166 -4.84 -8.78 9.70
N LYS A 167 -5.07 -9.37 10.89
CA LYS A 167 -4.79 -10.78 11.14
C LYS A 167 -5.45 -11.68 10.08
N ALA A 168 -6.73 -11.43 9.77
CA ALA A 168 -7.47 -12.20 8.77
C ALA A 168 -6.85 -12.07 7.36
N THR A 169 -6.33 -10.88 7.01
CA THR A 169 -5.61 -10.65 5.74
C THR A 169 -4.31 -11.44 5.71
N LEU A 170 -3.52 -11.38 6.79
CA LEU A 170 -2.26 -12.14 6.91
C LEU A 170 -2.49 -13.66 6.86
N GLU A 171 -3.54 -14.17 7.50
CA GLU A 171 -3.90 -15.59 7.46
C GLU A 171 -4.38 -16.03 6.07
N LYS A 172 -5.09 -15.16 5.35
CA LYS A 172 -5.65 -15.48 4.03
C LYS A 172 -4.60 -15.45 2.93
N TYR A 173 -3.81 -14.38 2.88
CA TYR A 173 -2.86 -14.16 1.78
C TYR A 173 -1.44 -14.61 2.10
N GLN A 174 -1.13 -14.80 3.37
CA GLN A 174 0.16 -15.22 3.92
C GLN A 174 1.30 -14.23 3.64
N ILE A 175 1.47 -13.81 2.40
CA ILE A 175 2.55 -12.91 1.96
C ILE A 175 1.90 -11.63 1.44
N SER A 176 1.95 -10.58 2.26
CA SER A 176 1.57 -9.22 1.87
C SER A 176 2.65 -8.63 0.96
N PHE A 177 2.25 -7.75 0.05
CA PHE A 177 3.19 -7.06 -0.81
C PHE A 177 4.11 -6.15 0.02
N ILE A 178 5.43 -6.26 -0.19
CA ILE A 178 6.47 -5.43 0.42
C ILE A 178 7.54 -5.16 -0.64
N TYR A 179 7.80 -3.89 -0.92
CA TYR A 179 8.86 -3.45 -1.83
C TYR A 179 10.24 -3.45 -1.18
N ASP A 180 10.36 -2.91 0.04
CA ASP A 180 11.60 -2.84 0.80
C ASP A 180 11.37 -3.37 2.21
N VAL A 181 11.91 -4.56 2.49
CA VAL A 181 11.73 -5.25 3.78
C VAL A 181 12.41 -4.49 4.92
N ALA A 182 13.58 -3.89 4.68
CA ALA A 182 14.30 -3.15 5.71
C ALA A 182 13.56 -1.87 6.11
N GLU A 183 13.09 -1.09 5.14
CA GLU A 183 12.30 0.12 5.41
C GLU A 183 10.93 -0.23 6.01
N TYR A 184 10.30 -1.33 5.57
CA TYR A 184 9.03 -1.79 6.15
C TYR A 184 9.17 -2.13 7.64
N LEU A 185 10.24 -2.84 8.04
CA LEU A 185 10.53 -3.14 9.44
C LEU A 185 10.76 -1.86 10.26
N LYS A 186 11.49 -0.88 9.73
CA LYS A 186 11.66 0.44 10.39
C LYS A 186 10.32 1.17 10.54
N THR A 187 9.49 1.14 9.52
CA THR A 187 8.13 1.71 9.57
C THR A 187 7.30 1.04 10.66
N LEU A 188 7.32 -0.29 10.77
CA LEU A 188 6.61 -1.01 11.83
C LEU A 188 7.14 -0.65 13.23
N ASP A 189 8.46 -0.52 13.39
CA ASP A 189 9.07 -0.08 14.65
C ASP A 189 8.63 1.34 15.03
N MET A 190 8.58 2.26 14.08
CA MET A 190 8.11 3.62 14.29
C MET A 190 6.60 3.63 14.63
N VAL A 191 5.77 2.90 13.87
CA VAL A 191 4.30 2.84 14.08
C VAL A 191 3.95 2.35 15.49
N LYS A 192 4.71 1.41 16.06
CA LYS A 192 4.52 0.96 17.45
C LYS A 192 4.71 2.06 18.49
N THR A 193 5.40 3.13 18.15
CA THR A 193 5.68 4.26 19.05
C THR A 193 4.78 5.47 18.79
N LEU A 194 3.96 5.44 17.73
CA LEU A 194 3.04 6.52 17.45
C LEU A 194 1.94 6.59 18.50
N GLU A 195 1.59 7.82 18.88
CA GLU A 195 0.46 8.12 19.73
C GLU A 195 -0.61 8.85 18.91
N ALA A 196 -1.85 8.38 18.95
CA ALA A 196 -3.00 8.99 18.31
C ALA A 196 -4.29 8.59 19.06
N ASP A 197 -5.35 9.38 18.87
CA ASP A 197 -6.66 9.04 19.42
C ASP A 197 -7.32 7.92 18.63
N MET A 198 -7.00 7.83 17.33
CA MET A 198 -7.47 6.78 16.43
C MET A 198 -6.48 6.53 15.30
N PHE A 199 -6.20 5.28 15.00
CA PHE A 199 -5.45 4.82 13.83
C PHE A 199 -6.39 4.18 12.82
N ILE A 200 -6.19 4.50 11.53
CA ILE A 200 -7.00 4.00 10.43
C ILE A 200 -6.08 3.36 9.37
N PRO A 201 -5.75 2.07 9.50
CA PRO A 201 -5.10 1.32 8.43
C PRO A 201 -6.07 1.06 7.27
N SER A 202 -5.59 0.99 6.01
CA SER A 202 -6.45 0.75 4.85
C SER A 202 -7.08 -0.65 4.87
N HIS A 203 -6.34 -1.65 5.33
CA HIS A 203 -6.73 -3.07 5.27
C HIS A 203 -6.89 -3.74 6.64
N ALA A 204 -7.10 -2.94 7.70
CA ALA A 204 -7.43 -3.46 9.03
C ALA A 204 -8.48 -2.56 9.70
N ASP A 205 -9.05 -2.99 10.82
CA ASP A 205 -10.03 -2.20 11.56
C ASP A 205 -9.38 -0.93 12.15
N ALA A 206 -10.18 0.14 12.27
CA ALA A 206 -9.77 1.33 12.99
C ALA A 206 -9.61 0.99 14.48
N THR A 207 -8.57 1.51 15.12
CA THR A 207 -8.24 1.20 16.52
C THR A 207 -7.58 2.37 17.23
N ALA A 208 -7.78 2.48 18.54
CA ALA A 208 -7.05 3.42 19.38
C ALA A 208 -5.65 2.89 19.80
N ASP A 209 -5.42 1.59 19.70
CA ASP A 209 -4.12 0.98 19.97
C ASP A 209 -3.67 0.15 18.75
N ILE A 210 -2.57 0.56 18.14
CA ILE A 210 -2.02 -0.05 16.92
C ILE A 210 -0.87 -1.01 17.20
N LYS A 211 -0.35 -1.04 18.43
CA LYS A 211 0.90 -1.72 18.75
C LYS A 211 0.85 -3.22 18.51
N GLU A 212 -0.21 -3.89 19.00
CA GLU A 212 -0.37 -5.34 18.82
C GLU A 212 -0.44 -5.73 17.33
N LEU A 213 -1.16 -4.93 16.54
CA LEU A 213 -1.27 -5.17 15.09
C LEU A 213 0.08 -4.97 14.38
N ALA A 214 0.85 -3.94 14.77
CA ALA A 214 2.19 -3.70 14.21
C ALA A 214 3.17 -4.82 14.58
N GLU A 215 3.12 -5.32 15.82
CA GLU A 215 3.91 -6.47 16.27
C GLU A 215 3.55 -7.74 15.48
N LEU A 216 2.27 -8.00 15.23
CA LEU A 216 1.80 -9.13 14.43
C LEU A 216 2.34 -9.08 12.99
N ASN A 217 2.29 -7.90 12.36
CA ASN A 217 2.83 -7.71 11.01
C ASN A 217 4.36 -7.93 11.00
N GLN A 218 5.08 -7.41 11.99
CA GLN A 218 6.52 -7.61 12.11
C GLN A 218 6.90 -9.08 12.30
N GLN A 219 6.19 -9.81 13.16
CA GLN A 219 6.39 -11.25 13.36
C GLN A 219 6.18 -12.02 12.06
N LYS A 220 5.16 -11.62 11.25
CA LYS A 220 4.90 -12.24 9.94
C LYS A 220 6.06 -12.03 8.96
N VAL A 221 6.68 -10.84 8.96
CA VAL A 221 7.87 -10.58 8.13
C VAL A 221 9.01 -11.54 8.49
N TYR A 222 9.31 -11.71 9.77
CA TYR A 222 10.37 -12.62 10.22
C TYR A 222 10.03 -14.09 9.94
N GLU A 223 8.78 -14.50 10.13
CA GLU A 223 8.32 -15.86 9.80
C GLU A 223 8.57 -16.19 8.32
N ILE A 224 8.20 -15.27 7.41
CA ILE A 224 8.42 -15.44 5.96
C ILE A 224 9.93 -15.52 5.65
N ALA A 225 10.73 -14.63 6.26
CA ALA A 225 12.18 -14.61 6.08
C ALA A 225 12.85 -15.93 6.51
N ASP A 226 12.44 -16.46 7.66
CA ASP A 226 12.92 -17.75 8.16
C ASP A 226 12.50 -18.90 7.25
N LYS A 227 11.27 -18.88 6.76
CA LYS A 227 10.76 -19.87 5.82
C LYS A 227 11.55 -19.85 4.50
N ILE A 228 11.80 -18.68 3.91
CA ILE A 228 12.63 -18.53 2.71
C ILE A 228 14.04 -19.09 2.95
N THR A 229 14.67 -18.72 4.07
CA THR A 229 16.01 -19.19 4.43
C THR A 229 16.05 -20.70 4.60
N ASP A 230 15.00 -21.30 5.17
CA ASP A 230 14.92 -22.76 5.35
C ASP A 230 14.71 -23.53 4.03
N LEU A 231 13.94 -22.98 3.10
CA LEU A 231 13.80 -23.55 1.76
C LEU A 231 15.13 -23.53 0.99
N LEU A 232 15.93 -22.49 1.17
CA LEU A 232 17.23 -22.31 0.51
C LEU A 232 18.38 -23.15 1.10
N LYS A 233 18.12 -24.10 2.00
CA LYS A 233 19.09 -25.16 2.37
C LYS A 233 19.51 -25.99 1.16
N THR A 234 18.67 -26.09 0.14
CA THR A 234 18.99 -26.61 -1.18
C THR A 234 19.03 -25.46 -2.15
N PRO A 235 20.16 -25.23 -2.87
CA PRO A 235 20.24 -24.14 -3.84
C PRO A 235 19.16 -24.26 -4.92
N MET A 236 18.48 -23.14 -5.22
CA MET A 236 17.42 -23.09 -6.25
C MET A 236 17.30 -21.71 -6.89
N ASN A 237 16.72 -21.64 -8.08
CA ASN A 237 16.43 -20.37 -8.74
C ASN A 237 15.16 -19.72 -8.16
N SER A 238 14.90 -18.48 -8.55
CA SER A 238 13.76 -17.69 -8.02
C SER A 238 12.40 -18.31 -8.34
N GLU A 239 12.24 -18.96 -9.48
CA GLU A 239 10.96 -19.59 -9.88
C GLU A 239 10.69 -20.84 -9.07
N GLU A 240 11.71 -21.66 -8.82
CA GLU A 240 11.62 -22.84 -7.95
C GLU A 240 11.29 -22.42 -6.51
N LEU A 241 11.95 -21.37 -5.99
CA LEU A 241 11.67 -20.84 -4.67
C LEU A 241 10.22 -20.34 -4.58
N LEU A 242 9.77 -19.57 -5.57
CA LEU A 242 8.39 -19.06 -5.60
C LEU A 242 7.38 -20.22 -5.58
N LYS A 243 7.60 -21.27 -6.38
CA LYS A 243 6.78 -22.49 -6.33
C LYS A 243 6.75 -23.10 -4.92
N CYS A 244 7.92 -23.31 -4.31
CA CYS A 244 8.02 -23.88 -2.96
C CYS A 244 7.27 -23.03 -1.91
N ILE A 245 7.34 -21.72 -2.02
CA ILE A 245 6.61 -20.79 -1.13
C ILE A 245 5.10 -20.97 -1.28
N PHE A 246 4.58 -21.05 -2.53
CA PHE A 246 3.16 -21.29 -2.76
C PHE A 246 2.71 -22.66 -2.19
N ASP A 247 3.52 -23.69 -2.35
CA ASP A 247 3.23 -25.03 -1.82
C ASP A 247 3.19 -25.02 -0.28
N VAL A 248 4.20 -24.41 0.37
CA VAL A 248 4.31 -24.37 1.85
C VAL A 248 3.16 -23.60 2.50
N TYR A 249 2.73 -22.50 1.91
CA TYR A 249 1.62 -21.70 2.40
C TYR A 249 0.25 -22.14 1.86
N ASN A 250 0.21 -23.21 1.06
CA ASN A 250 -1.01 -23.70 0.40
C ASN A 250 -1.75 -22.60 -0.37
N LEU A 251 -0.99 -21.76 -1.07
CA LEU A 251 -1.52 -20.67 -1.88
C LEU A 251 -1.82 -21.16 -3.30
N LYS A 252 -2.78 -20.51 -3.95
CA LYS A 252 -3.08 -20.78 -5.35
C LYS A 252 -2.47 -19.71 -6.23
N MET A 253 -1.56 -20.13 -7.12
CA MET A 253 -0.93 -19.22 -8.08
C MET A 253 -1.89 -18.83 -9.19
N ASN A 254 -1.97 -17.55 -9.49
CA ASN A 254 -2.50 -16.96 -10.71
C ASN A 254 -1.52 -15.88 -11.17
N PHE A 255 -1.80 -15.18 -12.27
CA PHE A 255 -0.83 -14.23 -12.83
C PHE A 255 -0.62 -13.01 -11.92
N GLU A 256 -1.65 -12.50 -11.25
CA GLU A 256 -1.52 -11.41 -10.26
C GLU A 256 -0.66 -11.85 -9.08
N GLN A 257 -0.95 -13.01 -8.49
CA GLN A 257 -0.18 -13.55 -7.38
C GLN A 257 1.26 -13.86 -7.77
N TYR A 258 1.50 -14.34 -8.99
CA TYR A 258 2.84 -14.55 -9.52
C TYR A 258 3.67 -13.27 -9.50
N VAL A 259 3.13 -12.14 -9.97
CA VAL A 259 3.89 -10.89 -10.01
C VAL A 259 4.00 -10.23 -8.64
N LEU A 260 2.94 -10.19 -7.83
CA LEU A 260 2.93 -9.57 -6.50
C LEU A 260 3.82 -10.33 -5.53
N VAL A 261 3.55 -11.62 -5.33
CA VAL A 261 4.34 -12.45 -4.41
C VAL A 261 5.76 -12.64 -4.94
N GLY A 262 5.93 -12.83 -6.25
CA GLY A 262 7.25 -12.95 -6.88
C GLY A 262 8.12 -11.69 -6.69
N SER A 263 7.54 -10.50 -6.79
CA SER A 263 8.21 -9.24 -6.49
C SER A 263 8.60 -9.17 -5.01
N THR A 264 7.67 -9.48 -4.10
CA THR A 264 7.92 -9.49 -2.66
C THR A 264 9.02 -10.50 -2.27
N VAL A 265 9.01 -11.70 -2.84
CA VAL A 265 10.06 -12.71 -2.59
C VAL A 265 11.43 -12.19 -3.01
N ARG A 266 11.54 -11.47 -4.14
CA ARG A 266 12.80 -10.81 -4.54
C ARG A 266 13.25 -9.75 -3.54
N SER A 267 12.33 -9.00 -2.96
CA SER A 267 12.62 -8.03 -1.90
C SER A 267 13.16 -8.71 -0.64
N TYR A 268 12.57 -9.84 -0.23
CA TYR A 268 13.11 -10.66 0.86
C TYR A 268 14.49 -11.21 0.54
N LEU A 269 14.71 -11.74 -0.66
CA LEU A 269 16.02 -12.25 -1.07
C LEU A 269 17.09 -11.18 -1.04
N SER A 270 16.79 -9.97 -1.51
CA SER A 270 17.70 -8.82 -1.43
C SER A 270 18.05 -8.51 0.02
N TRP A 271 17.05 -8.34 0.88
CA TRP A 271 17.25 -8.05 2.30
C TRP A 271 18.01 -9.16 3.03
N LEU A 272 17.68 -10.43 2.78
CA LEU A 272 18.37 -11.58 3.39
C LEU A 272 19.84 -11.66 2.93
N LYS A 273 20.13 -11.34 1.66
CA LYS A 273 21.49 -11.29 1.14
C LYS A 273 22.30 -10.16 1.79
N ASP A 274 21.75 -8.96 1.88
CA ASP A 274 22.40 -7.81 2.51
C ASP A 274 22.68 -8.04 4.01
N ASN A 275 21.90 -8.92 4.65
CA ASN A 275 22.08 -9.34 6.04
C ASN A 275 22.90 -10.65 6.19
N GLY A 276 23.52 -11.17 5.13
CA GLY A 276 24.39 -12.33 5.17
C GLY A 276 23.70 -13.65 5.52
N ARG A 277 22.39 -13.77 5.27
CA ARG A 277 21.61 -14.99 5.54
C ARG A 277 21.50 -15.91 4.33
N VAL A 278 21.60 -15.35 3.13
CA VAL A 278 21.59 -16.09 1.87
C VAL A 278 22.67 -15.53 0.94
N ASP A 279 23.11 -16.32 -0.02
CA ASP A 279 24.03 -15.89 -1.06
C ASP A 279 23.59 -16.37 -2.43
N VAL A 280 24.25 -15.88 -3.49
CA VAL A 280 24.00 -16.23 -4.87
C VAL A 280 25.22 -16.90 -5.51
N ALA A 281 24.95 -17.87 -6.37
CA ALA A 281 25.93 -18.45 -7.26
C ALA A 281 25.38 -18.49 -8.68
N PHE A 282 26.30 -18.51 -9.66
CA PHE A 282 25.96 -18.71 -11.06
C PHE A 282 26.50 -20.06 -11.51
N ALA A 283 25.61 -20.97 -11.91
CA ALA A 283 25.95 -22.28 -12.44
C ALA A 283 25.06 -22.59 -13.66
N ASP A 284 25.65 -23.07 -14.73
CA ASP A 284 24.94 -23.44 -15.97
C ASP A 284 24.01 -22.33 -16.52
N ASN A 285 24.45 -21.08 -16.46
CA ASN A 285 23.69 -19.87 -16.82
C ASN A 285 22.42 -19.64 -15.98
N GLN A 286 22.35 -20.20 -14.78
CA GLN A 286 21.29 -19.97 -13.80
C GLN A 286 21.83 -19.19 -12.60
N LEU A 287 21.03 -18.27 -12.09
CA LEU A 287 21.25 -17.65 -10.78
C LEU A 287 20.61 -18.54 -9.72
N LEU A 288 21.39 -19.06 -8.80
CA LEU A 288 20.93 -19.91 -7.70
C LEU A 288 21.11 -19.18 -6.38
N TRP A 289 20.07 -19.18 -5.58
CA TRP A 289 20.09 -18.71 -4.20
C TRP A 289 20.31 -19.86 -3.25
N SER A 290 21.10 -19.65 -2.20
CA SER A 290 21.36 -20.65 -1.17
C SER A 290 21.49 -20.00 0.20
N LYS A 291 21.14 -20.74 1.25
CA LYS A 291 21.42 -20.37 2.64
C LYS A 291 22.92 -20.35 2.88
N ILE A 292 23.42 -19.35 3.64
CA ILE A 292 24.79 -19.28 4.16
C ILE A 292 24.89 -20.15 5.43
#